data_3e4e11810300ef9e8b6991f440b63e7e
#
_entry.id   3e4e11810300ef9e8b6991f440b63e7e
#
_cell.length_a   1.000
_cell.length_b   1.000
_cell.length_c   1.000
_cell.angle_alpha   90.00
_cell.angle_beta   90.00
_cell.angle_gamma   90.00
#
_symmetry.space_group_name_H-M   'P 1'
#
loop_
_entity.id
_entity.type
_entity.pdbx_description
1 polymer ?
#
loop_
_entity_poly.entity_id
_entity_poly.type
_entity_poly.pdbx_seq_one_letter_code
_entity_poly.pdbx_strand_id
1 'polypeptide(L)'
;MKTLIALAMLLYPAHPAYPAPPAYPALPAPPAHAAHAAQQPAKPQGKLFGTQDLGLLEAPDREQWQKPDQIMDAIGVAEGSKVAELGAAGGWFTLQLAERVGPNGRVFAEDIQRAMLDGIRRRMLAENLTNVTTVLGTTSDPRLPPGLDAALISDAFHEMDVDEDPQAVVKLLRNVALSLKPQGRLGIVDWTPGKGGPGPEAKNRVDPNRIIKAASAAGLQLIAREDFPPFIYLLVFGRANAKPTP
;
A
#
# COMPACT_ATOMS: atom_id res chain seq x y z
N MET A 1 -63.98 7.26 23.61
CA MET A 1 -63.63 6.24 22.61
C MET A 1 -62.12 6.02 22.69
N LYS A 2 -61.69 4.88 23.25
CA LYS A 2 -60.25 4.52 23.42
C LYS A 2 -59.94 3.47 22.35
N THR A 3 -59.09 3.84 21.39
CA THR A 3 -58.66 2.94 20.31
C THR A 3 -57.44 2.15 20.79
N LEU A 4 -57.60 0.84 20.96
CA LEU A 4 -56.50 -0.09 21.21
C LEU A 4 -55.75 -0.34 19.89
N ILE A 5 -54.46 -0.09 19.89
CA ILE A 5 -53.55 -0.53 18.82
C ILE A 5 -52.95 -1.87 19.24
N ALA A 6 -53.31 -2.93 18.52
CA ALA A 6 -52.74 -4.26 18.71
C ALA A 6 -51.39 -4.36 18.02
N LEU A 7 -50.33 -4.63 18.80
CA LEU A 7 -49.00 -4.88 18.32
C LEU A 7 -48.87 -6.35 17.87
N ALA A 8 -48.82 -6.60 16.56
CA ALA A 8 -48.59 -7.94 16.02
C ALA A 8 -47.12 -8.29 16.12
N MET A 9 -46.73 -9.21 17.00
CA MET A 9 -45.39 -9.82 17.00
C MET A 9 -45.30 -10.82 15.84
N LEU A 10 -44.50 -10.50 14.85
CA LEU A 10 -44.07 -11.44 13.81
C LEU A 10 -43.04 -12.41 14.42
N LEU A 11 -43.45 -13.67 14.61
CA LEU A 11 -42.57 -14.78 14.96
C LEU A 11 -41.76 -15.14 13.72
N TYR A 12 -40.46 -14.83 13.72
CA TYR A 12 -39.51 -15.36 12.73
C TYR A 12 -39.23 -16.84 13.03
N PRO A 13 -39.33 -17.73 12.04
CA PRO A 13 -38.93 -19.12 12.23
C PRO A 13 -37.44 -19.22 12.45
N ALA A 14 -37.01 -19.99 13.46
CA ALA A 14 -35.61 -20.28 13.72
C ALA A 14 -34.96 -20.95 12.50
N HIS A 15 -33.88 -20.38 12.01
CA HIS A 15 -33.09 -20.99 10.96
C HIS A 15 -32.44 -22.28 11.49
N PRO A 16 -32.42 -23.39 10.72
CA PRO A 16 -31.69 -24.57 11.11
C PRO A 16 -30.22 -24.26 11.19
N ALA A 17 -29.55 -24.72 12.24
CA ALA A 17 -28.12 -24.59 12.46
C ALA A 17 -27.36 -25.26 11.28
N TYR A 18 -26.47 -24.50 10.63
CA TYR A 18 -25.58 -25.06 9.63
C TYR A 18 -24.64 -26.09 10.28
N PRO A 19 -24.43 -27.27 9.64
CA PRO A 19 -23.46 -28.22 10.13
C PRO A 19 -22.05 -27.60 10.08
N ALA A 20 -21.25 -27.89 11.12
CA ALA A 20 -19.86 -27.46 11.18
C ALA A 20 -19.09 -27.95 9.95
N PRO A 21 -18.22 -27.12 9.35
CA PRO A 21 -17.41 -27.55 8.21
C PRO A 21 -16.51 -28.73 8.63
N PRO A 22 -16.24 -29.68 7.70
CA PRO A 22 -15.37 -30.81 7.99
C PRO A 22 -13.95 -30.31 8.34
N ALA A 23 -13.34 -30.95 9.33
CA ALA A 23 -11.97 -30.67 9.71
C ALA A 23 -11.04 -30.97 8.51
N TYR A 24 -10.33 -29.94 8.05
CA TYR A 24 -9.32 -30.12 7.01
C TYR A 24 -8.15 -30.93 7.58
N PRO A 25 -7.63 -31.94 6.85
CA PRO A 25 -6.42 -32.63 7.27
C PRO A 25 -5.26 -31.63 7.35
N ALA A 26 -4.46 -31.74 8.40
CA ALA A 26 -3.26 -30.93 8.57
C ALA A 26 -2.35 -31.08 7.33
N LEU A 27 -1.97 -29.94 6.73
CA LEU A 27 -1.01 -29.94 5.64
C LEU A 27 0.31 -30.57 6.13
N PRO A 28 0.96 -31.42 5.32
CA PRO A 28 2.26 -31.98 5.67
C PRO A 28 3.28 -30.85 5.88
N ALA A 29 4.11 -30.99 6.91
CA ALA A 29 5.21 -30.05 7.16
C ALA A 29 6.07 -29.92 5.90
N PRO A 30 6.49 -28.70 5.52
CA PRO A 30 7.37 -28.53 4.38
C PRO A 30 8.67 -29.30 4.60
N PRO A 31 9.25 -29.94 3.56
CA PRO A 31 10.52 -30.63 3.70
C PRO A 31 11.60 -29.67 4.20
N ALA A 32 12.47 -30.19 5.11
CA ALA A 32 13.62 -29.45 5.60
C ALA A 32 14.56 -29.16 4.40
N HIS A 33 14.39 -28.01 3.77
CA HIS A 33 15.31 -27.56 2.74
C HIS A 33 16.63 -27.17 3.42
N ALA A 34 17.70 -27.78 2.93
CA ALA A 34 19.07 -27.48 3.26
C ALA A 34 19.27 -25.97 3.41
N ALA A 35 19.94 -25.61 4.51
CA ALA A 35 20.33 -24.24 4.81
C ALA A 35 21.21 -23.72 3.66
N HIS A 36 20.57 -23.09 2.65
CA HIS A 36 21.25 -22.08 1.88
C HIS A 36 21.49 -20.94 2.86
N ALA A 37 22.75 -20.68 3.17
CA ALA A 37 23.15 -19.45 3.83
C ALA A 37 22.55 -18.32 3.03
N ALA A 38 21.39 -17.85 3.46
CA ALA A 38 20.75 -16.67 2.92
C ALA A 38 21.76 -15.56 3.17
N GLN A 39 22.38 -15.07 2.12
CA GLN A 39 23.07 -13.79 2.14
C GLN A 39 22.07 -12.82 2.73
N GLN A 40 22.35 -12.35 3.95
CA GLN A 40 21.56 -11.30 4.55
C GLN A 40 21.57 -10.16 3.53
N PRO A 41 20.39 -9.64 3.13
CA PRO A 41 20.37 -8.47 2.27
C PRO A 41 21.23 -7.41 2.92
N ALA A 42 22.09 -6.77 2.15
CA ALA A 42 22.94 -5.69 2.61
C ALA A 42 22.07 -4.73 3.43
N LYS A 43 22.52 -4.37 4.64
CA LYS A 43 21.81 -3.41 5.49
C LYS A 43 21.48 -2.20 4.62
N PRO A 44 20.20 -1.81 4.49
CA PRO A 44 19.88 -0.54 3.88
C PRO A 44 20.60 0.53 4.69
N GLN A 45 21.38 1.36 4.04
CA GLN A 45 22.09 2.45 4.70
C GLN A 45 21.13 3.62 4.86
N GLY A 46 20.24 3.51 5.79
CA GLY A 46 19.26 4.49 6.20
C GLY A 46 18.52 3.94 7.42
N LYS A 47 17.95 4.78 8.23
CA LYS A 47 17.14 4.35 9.37
C LYS A 47 15.78 3.87 8.81
N LEU A 48 15.70 2.60 8.44
CA LEU A 48 14.41 1.98 8.11
C LEU A 48 13.46 2.12 9.29
N PHE A 49 12.21 2.43 8.98
CA PHE A 49 11.13 2.44 9.94
C PHE A 49 11.01 1.07 10.61
N GLY A 50 11.08 1.05 11.93
CA GLY A 50 11.10 -0.22 12.69
C GLY A 50 9.69 -0.68 13.05
N THR A 51 9.51 -2.00 13.17
CA THR A 51 8.23 -2.57 13.63
C THR A 51 7.80 -2.09 15.00
N GLN A 52 8.73 -1.68 15.86
CA GLN A 52 8.46 -1.09 17.18
C GLN A 52 7.84 0.31 17.10
N ASP A 53 7.98 0.99 15.96
CA ASP A 53 7.51 2.35 15.75
C ASP A 53 6.14 2.41 15.02
N LEU A 54 5.55 1.24 14.67
CA LEU A 54 4.28 1.16 13.92
C LEU A 54 3.15 1.97 14.55
N GLY A 55 3.11 2.10 15.88
CA GLY A 55 2.13 2.92 16.57
C GLY A 55 2.13 4.39 16.14
N LEU A 56 3.25 4.92 15.62
CA LEU A 56 3.34 6.28 15.09
C LEU A 56 2.56 6.46 13.78
N LEU A 57 2.33 5.35 13.05
CA LEU A 57 1.56 5.32 11.81
C LEU A 57 0.06 5.10 12.02
N GLU A 58 -0.38 4.89 13.26
CA GLU A 58 -1.78 4.62 13.63
C GLU A 58 -2.43 5.82 14.35
N ALA A 59 -1.97 7.05 14.08
CA ALA A 59 -2.55 8.24 14.70
C ALA A 59 -4.05 8.35 14.39
N PRO A 60 -4.90 8.61 15.40
CA PRO A 60 -6.37 8.59 15.21
C PRO A 60 -6.88 9.67 14.26
N ASP A 61 -6.10 10.71 14.01
CA ASP A 61 -6.41 11.80 13.09
C ASP A 61 -5.74 11.64 11.71
N ARG A 62 -5.03 10.52 11.48
CA ARG A 62 -4.26 10.28 10.24
C ARG A 62 -5.13 10.42 9.00
N GLU A 63 -6.31 9.87 9.01
CA GLU A 63 -7.25 9.92 7.88
C GLU A 63 -7.62 11.37 7.51
N GLN A 64 -7.73 12.26 8.50
CA GLN A 64 -8.10 13.66 8.30
C GLN A 64 -7.04 14.45 7.53
N TRP A 65 -5.75 14.19 7.75
CA TRP A 65 -4.66 14.90 7.08
C TRP A 65 -4.05 14.13 5.92
N GLN A 66 -4.07 12.80 5.94
CA GLN A 66 -3.55 11.96 4.84
C GLN A 66 -4.48 11.89 3.64
N LYS A 67 -5.80 12.05 3.84
CA LYS A 67 -6.80 12.10 2.76
C LYS A 67 -6.78 10.86 1.84
N PRO A 68 -6.90 9.64 2.37
CA PRO A 68 -6.72 8.41 1.59
C PRO A 68 -7.65 8.35 0.37
N ASP A 69 -8.91 8.76 0.50
CA ASP A 69 -9.86 8.76 -0.61
C ASP A 69 -9.40 9.67 -1.76
N GLN A 70 -8.94 10.88 -1.46
CA GLN A 70 -8.47 11.81 -2.49
C GLN A 70 -7.21 11.28 -3.18
N ILE A 71 -6.30 10.65 -2.45
CA ILE A 71 -5.10 10.01 -3.02
C ILE A 71 -5.52 8.87 -3.96
N MET A 72 -6.43 7.99 -3.51
CA MET A 72 -6.93 6.86 -4.30
C MET A 72 -7.65 7.33 -5.57
N ASP A 73 -8.46 8.39 -5.48
CA ASP A 73 -9.14 8.98 -6.63
C ASP A 73 -8.13 9.56 -7.64
N ALA A 74 -7.12 10.30 -7.16
CA ALA A 74 -6.10 10.90 -8.01
C ALA A 74 -5.30 9.86 -8.83
N ILE A 75 -5.06 8.68 -8.27
CA ILE A 75 -4.38 7.58 -8.96
C ILE A 75 -5.34 6.60 -9.65
N GLY A 76 -6.65 6.86 -9.60
CA GLY A 76 -7.67 6.09 -10.32
C GLY A 76 -7.98 4.73 -9.73
N VAL A 77 -7.88 4.56 -8.41
CA VAL A 77 -8.25 3.31 -7.72
C VAL A 77 -9.77 3.23 -7.61
N ALA A 78 -10.35 2.19 -8.18
CA ALA A 78 -11.79 1.92 -8.18
C ALA A 78 -12.06 0.46 -7.78
N GLU A 79 -13.33 0.10 -7.62
CA GLU A 79 -13.75 -1.28 -7.41
C GLU A 79 -13.21 -2.19 -8.54
N GLY A 80 -12.70 -3.35 -8.17
CA GLY A 80 -12.10 -4.31 -9.11
C GLY A 80 -10.65 -4.00 -9.52
N SER A 81 -10.07 -2.87 -9.11
CA SER A 81 -8.69 -2.51 -9.45
C SER A 81 -7.65 -3.49 -8.88
N LYS A 82 -6.55 -3.67 -9.62
CA LYS A 82 -5.33 -4.31 -9.15
C LYS A 82 -4.32 -3.24 -8.77
N VAL A 83 -4.00 -3.12 -7.51
CA VAL A 83 -3.18 -2.04 -6.96
C VAL A 83 -2.00 -2.60 -6.18
N ALA A 84 -0.85 -1.93 -6.24
CA ALA A 84 0.26 -2.21 -5.36
C ALA A 84 0.49 -1.06 -4.39
N GLU A 85 0.87 -1.37 -3.16
CA GLU A 85 1.43 -0.44 -2.18
C GLU A 85 2.87 -0.86 -1.89
N LEU A 86 3.82 0.07 -2.02
CA LEU A 86 5.24 -0.16 -1.75
C LEU A 86 5.64 0.52 -0.45
N GLY A 87 6.38 -0.21 0.39
CA GLY A 87 6.68 0.23 1.75
C GLY A 87 5.42 0.21 2.64
N ALA A 88 4.66 -0.88 2.56
CA ALA A 88 3.34 -0.98 3.19
C ALA A 88 3.36 -0.99 4.72
N ALA A 89 4.53 -1.17 5.35
CA ALA A 89 4.75 -1.16 6.80
C ALA A 89 3.68 -1.95 7.60
N GLY A 90 2.90 -1.29 8.47
CA GLY A 90 1.83 -1.91 9.26
C GLY A 90 0.52 -2.15 8.50
N GLY A 91 0.43 -1.77 7.23
CA GLY A 91 -0.74 -1.99 6.39
C GLY A 91 -1.90 -1.03 6.63
N TRP A 92 -1.61 0.18 7.15
CA TRP A 92 -2.67 1.18 7.34
C TRP A 92 -3.32 1.57 6.00
N PHE A 93 -2.50 1.92 5.00
CA PHE A 93 -3.02 2.27 3.68
C PHE A 93 -3.46 1.04 2.89
N THR A 94 -2.81 -0.13 3.12
CA THR A 94 -3.25 -1.42 2.55
C THR A 94 -4.72 -1.71 2.88
N LEU A 95 -5.17 -1.42 4.11
CA LEU A 95 -6.55 -1.58 4.54
C LEU A 95 -7.49 -0.71 3.68
N GLN A 96 -7.19 0.58 3.56
CA GLN A 96 -7.97 1.53 2.77
C GLN A 96 -8.08 1.10 1.30
N LEU A 97 -6.95 0.65 0.72
CA LEU A 97 -6.91 0.13 -0.65
C LEU A 97 -7.74 -1.13 -0.79
N ALA A 98 -7.67 -2.07 0.16
CA ALA A 98 -8.39 -3.34 0.11
C ALA A 98 -9.90 -3.15 0.17
N GLU A 99 -10.38 -2.22 0.99
CA GLU A 99 -11.78 -1.83 1.08
C GLU A 99 -12.24 -1.15 -0.22
N ARG A 100 -11.46 -0.21 -0.76
CA ARG A 100 -11.76 0.54 -1.99
C ARG A 100 -11.87 -0.38 -3.21
N VAL A 101 -10.94 -1.31 -3.39
CA VAL A 101 -10.96 -2.21 -4.56
C VAL A 101 -11.99 -3.33 -4.43
N GLY A 102 -12.49 -3.61 -3.21
CA GLY A 102 -13.52 -4.60 -2.95
C GLY A 102 -13.10 -6.05 -3.27
N PRO A 103 -14.03 -7.00 -3.17
CA PRO A 103 -13.72 -8.44 -3.28
C PRO A 103 -13.26 -8.87 -4.68
N ASN A 104 -13.60 -8.11 -5.72
CA ASN A 104 -13.21 -8.36 -7.10
C ASN A 104 -11.85 -7.75 -7.47
N GLY A 105 -11.31 -6.86 -6.64
CA GLY A 105 -10.00 -6.25 -6.78
C GLY A 105 -8.89 -7.03 -6.10
N ARG A 106 -7.67 -6.52 -6.20
CA ARG A 106 -6.50 -7.13 -5.55
C ARG A 106 -5.51 -6.06 -5.12
N VAL A 107 -5.05 -6.12 -3.87
CA VAL A 107 -3.96 -5.29 -3.37
C VAL A 107 -2.70 -6.14 -3.19
N PHE A 108 -1.57 -5.65 -3.70
CA PHE A 108 -0.24 -6.21 -3.50
C PHE A 108 0.50 -5.31 -2.51
N ALA A 109 0.54 -5.73 -1.26
CA ALA A 109 1.24 -5.00 -0.19
C ALA A 109 2.71 -5.44 -0.18
N GLU A 110 3.57 -4.57 -0.67
CA GLU A 110 5.01 -4.82 -0.79
C GLU A 110 5.76 -4.15 0.34
N ASP A 111 6.72 -4.87 0.90
CA ASP A 111 7.71 -4.34 1.85
C ASP A 111 9.00 -5.17 1.76
N ILE A 112 10.13 -4.54 2.06
CA ILE A 112 11.43 -5.24 2.10
C ILE A 112 11.65 -5.94 3.45
N GLN A 113 10.83 -5.65 4.45
CA GLN A 113 10.90 -6.22 5.79
C GLN A 113 9.85 -7.33 5.96
N ARG A 114 10.28 -8.57 6.07
CA ARG A 114 9.38 -9.71 6.29
C ARG A 114 8.46 -9.54 7.51
N ALA A 115 8.97 -8.96 8.58
CA ALA A 115 8.20 -8.75 9.81
C ALA A 115 6.99 -7.81 9.59
N MET A 116 7.12 -6.80 8.72
CA MET A 116 6.00 -5.93 8.31
C MET A 116 4.93 -6.75 7.58
N LEU A 117 5.34 -7.56 6.61
CA LEU A 117 4.42 -8.41 5.84
C LEU A 117 3.67 -9.41 6.72
N ASP A 118 4.33 -9.97 7.73
CA ASP A 118 3.68 -10.85 8.70
C ASP A 118 2.65 -10.08 9.57
N GLY A 119 2.93 -8.81 9.88
CA GLY A 119 1.99 -7.90 10.52
C GLY A 119 0.75 -7.63 9.65
N ILE A 120 0.97 -7.30 8.39
CA ILE A 120 -0.11 -7.07 7.41
C ILE A 120 -1.01 -8.30 7.29
N ARG A 121 -0.45 -9.51 7.16
CA ARG A 121 -1.26 -10.74 7.08
C ARG A 121 -2.18 -10.91 8.28
N ARG A 122 -1.66 -10.69 9.50
CA ARG A 122 -2.47 -10.78 10.72
C ARG A 122 -3.57 -9.72 10.75
N ARG A 123 -3.26 -8.49 10.35
CA ARG A 123 -4.24 -7.39 10.26
C ARG A 123 -5.35 -7.72 9.28
N MET A 124 -5.01 -8.11 8.06
CA MET A 124 -6.01 -8.43 7.03
C MET A 124 -6.90 -9.60 7.43
N LEU A 125 -6.32 -10.60 8.11
CA LEU A 125 -7.11 -11.72 8.65
C LEU A 125 -8.10 -11.25 9.73
N ALA A 126 -7.68 -10.37 10.63
CA ALA A 126 -8.54 -9.80 11.68
C ALA A 126 -9.69 -8.97 11.10
N GLU A 127 -9.45 -8.27 9.98
CA GLU A 127 -10.44 -7.46 9.26
C GLU A 127 -11.27 -8.30 8.24
N ASN A 128 -11.07 -9.62 8.17
CA ASN A 128 -11.73 -10.54 7.21
C ASN A 128 -11.50 -10.14 5.73
N LEU A 129 -10.38 -9.52 5.41
CA LEU A 129 -10.00 -9.14 4.05
C LEU A 129 -9.18 -10.24 3.40
N THR A 130 -9.65 -10.74 2.25
CA THR A 130 -9.05 -11.85 1.49
C THR A 130 -8.43 -11.40 0.16
N ASN A 131 -8.57 -10.13 -0.17
CA ASN A 131 -8.14 -9.54 -1.43
C ASN A 131 -6.75 -8.89 -1.37
N VAL A 132 -5.96 -9.15 -0.31
CA VAL A 132 -4.59 -8.66 -0.14
C VAL A 132 -3.58 -9.79 -0.32
N THR A 133 -2.51 -9.52 -1.04
CA THR A 133 -1.35 -10.40 -1.23
C THR A 133 -0.10 -9.66 -0.79
N THR A 134 0.67 -10.22 0.15
CA THR A 134 1.94 -9.63 0.58
C THR A 134 3.08 -10.03 -0.33
N VAL A 135 3.96 -9.09 -0.66
CA VAL A 135 5.10 -9.26 -1.56
C VAL A 135 6.38 -8.84 -0.85
N LEU A 136 7.37 -9.73 -0.77
CA LEU A 136 8.68 -9.39 -0.24
C LEU A 136 9.56 -8.88 -1.37
N GLY A 137 9.75 -7.57 -1.42
CA GLY A 137 10.60 -6.89 -2.38
C GLY A 137 12.06 -6.76 -1.93
N THR A 138 12.76 -5.90 -2.66
CA THR A 138 14.13 -5.44 -2.36
C THR A 138 14.21 -3.94 -2.62
N THR A 139 15.31 -3.31 -2.25
CA THR A 139 15.53 -1.87 -2.46
C THR A 139 15.50 -1.44 -3.94
N SER A 140 15.62 -2.36 -4.90
CA SER A 140 15.63 -2.05 -6.33
C SER A 140 14.64 -2.86 -7.16
N ASP A 141 13.97 -3.86 -6.57
CA ASP A 141 12.98 -4.70 -7.25
C ASP A 141 11.80 -5.03 -6.32
N PRO A 142 10.63 -4.43 -6.56
CA PRO A 142 9.44 -4.65 -5.73
C PRO A 142 8.75 -5.98 -6.06
N ARG A 143 9.20 -6.73 -7.07
CA ARG A 143 8.67 -8.05 -7.49
C ARG A 143 7.16 -8.06 -7.70
N LEU A 144 6.63 -6.96 -8.20
CA LEU A 144 5.19 -6.80 -8.44
C LEU A 144 4.75 -7.55 -9.71
N PRO A 145 3.53 -8.07 -9.73
CA PRO A 145 2.96 -8.66 -10.95
C PRO A 145 2.68 -7.58 -12.01
N PRO A 146 2.65 -7.95 -13.29
CA PRO A 146 2.25 -7.02 -14.34
C PRO A 146 0.73 -6.76 -14.32
N GLY A 147 0.33 -5.68 -14.99
CA GLY A 147 -1.08 -5.35 -15.23
C GLY A 147 -1.75 -4.64 -14.06
N LEU A 148 -1.00 -3.85 -13.29
CA LEU A 148 -1.54 -3.01 -12.22
C LEU A 148 -2.27 -1.80 -12.81
N ASP A 149 -3.41 -1.48 -12.22
CA ASP A 149 -4.17 -0.25 -12.50
C ASP A 149 -3.51 0.95 -11.82
N ALA A 150 -3.01 0.74 -10.59
CA ALA A 150 -2.27 1.75 -9.86
C ALA A 150 -1.17 1.14 -8.98
N ALA A 151 -0.20 1.96 -8.62
CA ALA A 151 0.76 1.72 -7.56
C ALA A 151 0.84 2.96 -6.66
N LEU A 152 1.09 2.75 -5.38
CA LEU A 152 1.21 3.80 -4.37
C LEU A 152 2.47 3.61 -3.55
N ILE A 153 3.21 4.69 -3.34
CA ILE A 153 4.24 4.81 -2.31
C ILE A 153 3.75 5.91 -1.37
N SER A 154 3.42 5.56 -0.14
CA SER A 154 2.89 6.51 0.84
C SER A 154 3.77 6.55 2.07
N ASP A 155 4.30 7.74 2.39
CA ASP A 155 5.14 8.00 3.56
C ASP A 155 6.39 7.10 3.65
N ALA A 156 6.90 6.63 2.51
CA ALA A 156 7.99 5.68 2.46
C ALA A 156 9.13 6.08 1.50
N PHE A 157 8.88 7.01 0.56
CA PHE A 157 9.90 7.36 -0.44
C PHE A 157 11.13 7.99 0.19
N HIS A 158 10.98 8.78 1.24
CA HIS A 158 12.10 9.39 1.98
C HIS A 158 13.04 8.35 2.63
N GLU A 159 12.57 7.10 2.80
CA GLU A 159 13.42 5.99 3.24
C GLU A 159 14.03 5.22 2.07
N MET A 160 13.41 5.29 0.88
CA MET A 160 13.88 4.62 -0.34
C MET A 160 14.95 5.42 -1.07
N ASP A 161 14.86 6.77 -1.04
CA ASP A 161 15.82 7.67 -1.67
C ASP A 161 17.06 7.82 -0.78
N VAL A 162 17.83 6.77 -0.70
CA VAL A 162 19.11 6.79 0.02
C VAL A 162 20.14 7.45 -0.89
N ASP A 163 20.83 8.47 -0.40
CA ASP A 163 21.85 9.22 -1.14
C ASP A 163 23.01 8.33 -1.66
N GLU A 164 23.13 7.15 -1.11
CA GLU A 164 24.26 6.24 -1.41
C GLU A 164 24.03 5.36 -2.64
N ASP A 165 22.77 5.09 -3.04
CA ASP A 165 22.47 4.37 -4.29
C ASP A 165 21.26 4.95 -5.04
N PRO A 166 21.40 6.13 -5.65
CA PRO A 166 20.31 6.74 -6.43
C PRO A 166 19.89 5.89 -7.65
N GLN A 167 20.76 4.96 -8.09
CA GLN A 167 20.41 4.05 -9.18
C GLN A 167 19.44 2.96 -8.74
N ALA A 168 19.47 2.54 -7.47
CA ALA A 168 18.52 1.58 -6.93
C ALA A 168 17.09 2.13 -7.00
N VAL A 169 16.89 3.40 -6.63
CA VAL A 169 15.59 4.08 -6.71
C VAL A 169 15.09 4.17 -8.16
N VAL A 170 15.95 4.56 -9.10
CA VAL A 170 15.58 4.61 -10.53
C VAL A 170 15.20 3.22 -11.03
N LYS A 171 15.92 2.18 -10.61
CA LYS A 171 15.62 0.79 -10.98
C LYS A 171 14.30 0.33 -10.35
N LEU A 172 14.04 0.64 -9.07
CA LEU A 172 12.78 0.37 -8.40
C LEU A 172 11.62 0.98 -9.17
N LEU A 173 11.66 2.29 -9.42
CA LEU A 173 10.62 3.02 -10.14
C LEU A 173 10.41 2.50 -11.57
N ARG A 174 11.48 2.06 -12.26
CA ARG A 174 11.38 1.43 -13.58
C ARG A 174 10.64 0.10 -13.50
N ASN A 175 10.90 -0.73 -12.50
CA ASN A 175 10.19 -2.00 -12.30
C ASN A 175 8.73 -1.75 -11.97
N VAL A 176 8.42 -0.72 -11.18
CA VAL A 176 7.02 -0.28 -10.95
C VAL A 176 6.37 0.13 -12.27
N ALA A 177 7.05 0.98 -13.08
CA ALA A 177 6.52 1.41 -14.38
C ALA A 177 6.21 0.23 -15.31
N LEU A 178 7.06 -0.81 -15.32
CA LEU A 178 6.84 -2.03 -16.10
C LEU A 178 5.66 -2.86 -15.60
N SER A 179 5.35 -2.80 -14.31
CA SER A 179 4.21 -3.50 -13.71
C SER A 179 2.88 -2.80 -13.99
N LEU A 180 2.87 -1.51 -14.28
CA LEU A 180 1.66 -0.75 -14.58
C LEU A 180 1.08 -1.11 -15.97
N LYS A 181 -0.24 -1.08 -16.09
CA LYS A 181 -0.94 -1.01 -17.38
C LYS A 181 -0.52 0.26 -18.15
N PRO A 182 -0.78 0.35 -19.47
CA PRO A 182 -0.46 1.56 -20.22
C PRO A 182 -1.04 2.85 -19.63
N GLN A 183 -2.26 2.82 -19.08
CA GLN A 183 -2.94 3.92 -18.41
C GLN A 183 -2.80 3.88 -16.89
N GLY A 184 -2.08 2.89 -16.36
CA GLY A 184 -1.84 2.76 -14.93
C GLY A 184 -1.07 3.95 -14.36
N ARG A 185 -1.31 4.26 -13.10
CA ARG A 185 -0.73 5.43 -12.42
C ARG A 185 0.10 5.01 -11.21
N LEU A 186 1.18 5.74 -10.99
CA LEU A 186 1.95 5.69 -9.74
C LEU A 186 1.67 6.97 -8.95
N GLY A 187 1.18 6.83 -7.72
CA GLY A 187 1.13 7.90 -6.73
C GLY A 187 2.34 7.82 -5.80
N ILE A 188 2.97 8.95 -5.55
CA ILE A 188 3.99 9.07 -4.50
C ILE A 188 3.55 10.18 -3.57
N VAL A 189 3.21 9.79 -2.33
CA VAL A 189 2.85 10.71 -1.24
C VAL A 189 4.02 10.79 -0.29
N ASP A 190 4.48 12.00 0.00
CA ASP A 190 5.55 12.20 0.97
C ASP A 190 5.42 13.56 1.66
N TRP A 191 6.29 13.82 2.62
CA TRP A 191 6.23 14.94 3.53
C TRP A 191 6.74 16.23 2.90
N THR A 192 5.94 17.30 3.01
CA THR A 192 6.33 18.63 2.53
C THR A 192 7.62 19.07 3.22
N PRO A 193 8.67 19.47 2.46
CA PRO A 193 9.87 20.07 3.04
C PRO A 193 9.54 21.25 3.92
N GLY A 194 10.18 21.36 5.08
CA GLY A 194 9.91 22.44 6.02
C GLY A 194 9.99 21.99 7.47
N LYS A 195 9.36 22.75 8.36
CA LYS A 195 9.39 22.49 9.80
C LYS A 195 8.00 22.10 10.32
N GLY A 196 7.99 21.19 11.31
CA GLY A 196 6.79 20.86 12.07
C GLY A 196 5.90 19.81 11.41
N GLY A 197 4.82 19.47 12.11
CA GLY A 197 3.87 18.42 11.74
C GLY A 197 4.33 17.00 12.07
N PRO A 198 3.49 16.00 11.80
CA PRO A 198 3.87 14.60 11.92
C PRO A 198 4.94 14.23 10.88
N GLY A 199 5.44 13.00 10.96
CA GLY A 199 6.42 12.47 10.01
C GLY A 199 7.88 12.70 10.40
N PRO A 200 8.82 12.45 9.47
CA PRO A 200 10.25 12.50 9.74
C PRO A 200 10.74 13.93 9.99
N GLU A 201 11.90 14.04 10.61
CA GLU A 201 12.58 15.32 10.77
C GLU A 201 12.77 16.02 9.40
N ALA A 202 12.73 17.36 9.40
CA ALA A 202 12.79 18.16 8.17
C ALA A 202 13.98 17.81 7.23
N LYS A 203 15.12 17.42 7.82
CA LYS A 203 16.33 17.02 7.06
C LYS A 203 16.16 15.71 6.28
N ASN A 204 15.20 14.86 6.68
CA ASN A 204 14.90 13.57 6.05
C ASN A 204 13.74 13.66 5.05
N ARG A 205 13.12 14.83 4.89
CA ARG A 205 12.02 15.04 3.94
C ARG A 205 12.57 15.28 2.54
N VAL A 206 11.99 14.61 1.55
CA VAL A 206 12.49 14.65 0.17
C VAL A 206 11.88 15.82 -0.59
N ASP A 207 12.73 16.57 -1.32
CA ASP A 207 12.25 17.57 -2.27
C ASP A 207 11.49 16.88 -3.42
N PRO A 208 10.23 17.27 -3.72
CA PRO A 208 9.46 16.72 -4.81
C PRO A 208 10.19 16.68 -6.16
N ASN A 209 11.07 17.65 -6.44
CA ASN A 209 11.84 17.71 -7.67
C ASN A 209 12.85 16.54 -7.78
N ARG A 210 13.36 16.03 -6.67
CA ARG A 210 14.23 14.83 -6.67
C ARG A 210 13.43 13.60 -7.10
N ILE A 211 12.21 13.45 -6.59
CA ILE A 211 11.31 12.36 -6.97
C ILE A 211 10.97 12.44 -8.46
N ILE A 212 10.59 13.63 -8.93
CA ILE A 212 10.26 13.87 -10.35
C ILE A 212 11.45 13.50 -11.25
N LYS A 213 12.67 13.88 -10.87
CA LYS A 213 13.88 13.56 -11.62
C LYS A 213 14.13 12.05 -11.68
N ALA A 214 14.00 11.34 -10.54
CA ALA A 214 14.20 9.89 -10.48
C ALA A 214 13.11 9.14 -11.28
N ALA A 215 11.86 9.56 -11.18
CA ALA A 215 10.74 9.00 -11.92
C ALA A 215 10.92 9.20 -13.45
N SER A 216 11.35 10.39 -13.87
CA SER A 216 11.65 10.66 -15.28
C SER A 216 12.77 9.75 -15.82
N ALA A 217 13.85 9.55 -15.06
CA ALA A 217 14.93 8.63 -15.41
C ALA A 217 14.47 7.16 -15.48
N ALA A 218 13.39 6.83 -14.78
CA ALA A 218 12.75 5.51 -14.79
C ALA A 218 11.75 5.30 -15.94
N GLY A 219 11.48 6.33 -16.77
CA GLY A 219 10.51 6.27 -17.87
C GLY A 219 9.07 6.58 -17.43
N LEU A 220 8.91 7.31 -16.33
CA LEU A 220 7.64 7.84 -15.84
C LEU A 220 7.55 9.34 -16.17
N GLN A 221 6.33 9.81 -16.41
CA GLN A 221 6.03 11.21 -16.66
C GLN A 221 5.09 11.73 -15.58
N LEU A 222 5.38 12.91 -15.02
CA LEU A 222 4.50 13.57 -14.09
C LEU A 222 3.19 13.97 -14.80
N ILE A 223 2.06 13.56 -14.23
CA ILE A 223 0.70 13.88 -14.72
C ILE A 223 0.09 15.01 -13.87
N ALA A 224 0.22 14.88 -12.54
CA ALA A 224 -0.35 15.84 -11.59
C ALA A 224 0.53 15.96 -10.35
N ARG A 225 0.43 17.12 -9.71
CA ARG A 225 0.92 17.38 -8.37
C ARG A 225 -0.21 17.99 -7.57
N GLU A 226 -0.44 17.46 -6.38
CA GLU A 226 -1.39 17.99 -5.42
C GLU A 226 -0.68 18.21 -4.08
N ASP A 227 -0.93 19.34 -3.47
CA ASP A 227 -0.42 19.64 -2.13
C ASP A 227 -1.59 19.49 -1.14
N PHE A 228 -1.40 18.73 -0.08
CA PHE A 228 -2.33 18.60 1.04
C PHE A 228 -1.76 19.34 2.27
N PRO A 229 -1.97 20.67 2.34
CA PRO A 229 -1.41 21.45 3.40
C PRO A 229 -1.93 21.01 4.77
N PRO A 230 -1.07 21.12 5.81
CA PRO A 230 0.27 21.68 5.74
C PRO A 230 1.38 20.63 5.61
N PHE A 231 1.07 19.35 5.48
CA PHE A 231 2.00 18.28 5.81
C PHE A 231 2.57 17.51 4.63
N ILE A 232 1.73 17.15 3.64
CA ILE A 232 2.11 16.21 2.58
C ILE A 232 1.83 16.76 1.18
N TYR A 233 2.49 16.17 0.20
CA TYR A 233 2.21 16.34 -1.22
C TYR A 233 2.00 14.99 -1.88
N LEU A 234 1.27 14.98 -3.00
CA LEU A 234 1.08 13.84 -3.89
C LEU A 234 1.65 14.18 -5.27
N LEU A 235 2.47 13.29 -5.81
CA LEU A 235 2.90 13.31 -7.19
C LEU A 235 2.28 12.12 -7.92
N VAL A 236 1.58 12.37 -9.01
CA VAL A 236 0.97 11.33 -9.85
C VAL A 236 1.75 11.20 -11.15
N PHE A 237 2.16 9.98 -11.46
CA PHE A 237 2.93 9.66 -12.66
C PHE A 237 2.18 8.63 -13.52
N GLY A 238 2.41 8.70 -14.83
CA GLY A 238 2.07 7.67 -15.80
C GLY A 238 3.29 7.22 -16.57
N ARG A 239 3.14 6.18 -17.40
CA ARG A 239 4.22 5.73 -18.29
C ARG A 239 4.47 6.78 -19.38
N ALA A 240 5.73 7.13 -19.63
CA ALA A 240 6.11 8.21 -20.56
C ALA A 240 5.60 8.03 -22.02
N ASN A 241 5.30 6.79 -22.44
CA ASN A 241 4.82 6.48 -23.78
C ASN A 241 3.36 5.98 -23.80
N ALA A 242 2.60 6.22 -22.73
CA ALA A 242 1.15 5.92 -22.73
C ALA A 242 0.44 6.88 -23.69
N LYS A 243 -0.34 6.32 -24.65
CA LYS A 243 -1.23 7.17 -25.46
C LYS A 243 -2.21 7.88 -24.54
N PRO A 244 -2.50 9.18 -24.76
CA PRO A 244 -3.54 9.86 -24.01
C PRO A 244 -4.84 9.08 -24.11
N THR A 245 -5.55 8.93 -23.01
CA THR A 245 -6.93 8.43 -23.01
C THR A 245 -7.81 9.48 -23.70
N PRO A 246 -8.70 9.10 -24.63
CA PRO A 246 -9.60 10.01 -25.33
C PRO A 246 -10.59 10.66 -24.36
#